data_1a24bc44167ed5c54714f32c885094e6
#
_entry.id   1a24bc44167ed5c54714f32c885094e6
#
_cell.length_a   1.000
_cell.length_b   1.000
_cell.length_c   1.000
_cell.angle_alpha   90.00
_cell.angle_beta   90.00
_cell.angle_gamma   90.00
#
_symmetry.space_group_name_H-M   'P 1'
#
loop_
_entity.id
_entity.type
_entity.pdbx_description
1 polymer ?
#
loop_
_entity_poly.entity_id
_entity_poly.type
_entity_poly.pdbx_seq_one_letter_code
_entity_poly.pdbx_strand_id
1 'polypeptide(L)'
;MEKILFTSESVTEGHPDKVCDSISDAILDAMMAQDPMSRVACETATTTGLVLVMGEITTKANVDIQKIVRDTIREIGYDNADYGFDADTCAVITSLDKQSTDIAMGVDKALEQKEDDMNEDELDSIGAGDQGLQFGYASNETEEYMPYAINMAHKLAQQLTKVRKDGTLKYLRPDGKTQVTVEYDEAGKPKRIDAVVCSTQHDPDVTQEQIHEDIKKYVFDAIIPADMVDADTKYFINPTGRFVIGGPHGDSGLTGRKIIVDTYGGTGRHGGGAFSGKDCTKVDRSAAYAARYVAKNIVAAGLADKCEIQLSYAIGVAHPTSVSVNTFGTGKLSETKLVEIVHENFDLRPAGIIKMLDLRRPIYKQTAAYVHFGRTDVDLPWEHLDKVETLKKYL
;
A
#
# COMPACT_ATOMS: atom_id res chain seq x y z
N MET A 1 3.15 26.82 -24.60
CA MET A 1 3.97 26.36 -23.47
C MET A 1 3.84 24.85 -23.36
N GLU A 2 4.94 24.14 -23.12
CA GLU A 2 4.85 22.72 -22.79
C GLU A 2 4.11 22.54 -21.46
N LYS A 3 3.27 21.53 -21.37
CA LYS A 3 2.51 21.20 -20.15
C LYS A 3 3.41 20.43 -19.20
N ILE A 4 3.34 20.73 -17.90
CA ILE A 4 3.99 19.92 -16.84
C ILE A 4 2.98 18.81 -16.48
N LEU A 5 3.22 17.60 -16.98
CA LEU A 5 2.32 16.47 -16.77
C LEU A 5 2.94 15.41 -15.85
N PHE A 6 2.14 14.85 -14.94
CA PHE A 6 2.52 13.71 -14.11
C PHE A 6 1.39 12.68 -14.11
N THR A 7 1.76 11.41 -14.20
CA THR A 7 0.81 10.30 -14.31
C THR A 7 1.02 9.28 -13.20
N SER A 8 -0.08 8.83 -12.59
CA SER A 8 -0.09 7.70 -11.68
C SER A 8 -1.19 6.72 -12.05
N GLU A 9 -1.02 5.45 -11.67
CA GLU A 9 -2.01 4.40 -11.89
C GLU A 9 -2.39 3.69 -10.60
N SER A 10 -3.57 3.09 -10.59
CA SER A 10 -4.06 2.20 -9.55
C SER A 10 -4.74 0.98 -10.17
N VAL A 11 -4.96 -0.03 -9.36
CA VAL A 11 -5.64 -1.26 -9.77
C VAL A 11 -6.71 -1.64 -8.75
N THR A 12 -7.72 -2.40 -9.20
CA THR A 12 -8.75 -2.93 -8.32
C THR A 12 -8.24 -4.11 -7.48
N GLU A 13 -9.01 -4.51 -6.48
CA GLU A 13 -8.71 -5.69 -5.64
C GLU A 13 -8.64 -7.00 -6.46
N GLY A 14 -9.29 -7.06 -7.63
CA GLY A 14 -9.30 -8.21 -8.52
C GLY A 14 -8.11 -8.31 -9.48
N HIS A 15 -7.21 -7.33 -9.50
CA HIS A 15 -5.95 -7.45 -10.23
C HIS A 15 -5.12 -8.61 -9.69
N PRO A 16 -4.50 -9.47 -10.53
CA PRO A 16 -3.81 -10.68 -10.07
C PRO A 16 -2.80 -10.46 -8.94
N ASP A 17 -1.97 -9.41 -9.02
CA ASP A 17 -1.01 -9.10 -7.96
C ASP A 17 -1.72 -8.68 -6.67
N LYS A 18 -2.85 -7.96 -6.76
CA LYS A 18 -3.63 -7.54 -5.58
C LYS A 18 -4.43 -8.69 -4.95
N VAL A 19 -4.84 -9.66 -5.74
CA VAL A 19 -5.37 -10.93 -5.21
C VAL A 19 -4.32 -11.61 -4.34
N CYS A 20 -3.07 -11.68 -4.81
CA CYS A 20 -1.95 -12.25 -4.06
C CYS A 20 -1.66 -11.45 -2.77
N ASP A 21 -1.60 -10.13 -2.84
CA ASP A 21 -1.39 -9.26 -1.68
C ASP A 21 -2.50 -9.46 -0.64
N SER A 22 -3.77 -9.54 -1.09
CA SER A 22 -4.93 -9.74 -0.21
C SER A 22 -4.92 -11.11 0.48
N ILE A 23 -4.50 -12.15 -0.22
CA ILE A 23 -4.35 -13.50 0.34
C ILE A 23 -3.23 -13.51 1.38
N SER A 24 -2.07 -12.96 1.05
CA SER A 24 -0.91 -12.93 1.95
C SER A 24 -1.20 -12.16 3.24
N ASP A 25 -1.87 -11.02 3.15
CA ASP A 25 -2.27 -10.24 4.33
C ASP A 25 -3.45 -10.85 5.09
N ALA A 26 -4.36 -11.56 4.44
CA ALA A 26 -5.42 -12.32 5.13
C ALA A 26 -4.84 -13.45 5.98
N ILE A 27 -3.82 -14.15 5.49
CA ILE A 27 -3.10 -15.18 6.24
C ILE A 27 -2.35 -14.57 7.43
N LEU A 28 -1.65 -13.45 7.21
CA LEU A 28 -0.97 -12.69 8.26
C LEU A 28 -1.94 -12.30 9.38
N ASP A 29 -3.05 -11.66 9.04
CA ASP A 29 -4.05 -11.20 10.01
C ASP A 29 -4.68 -12.36 10.80
N ALA A 30 -4.96 -13.49 10.14
CA ALA A 30 -5.50 -14.67 10.80
C ALA A 30 -4.51 -15.27 11.83
N MET A 31 -3.21 -15.22 11.54
CA MET A 31 -2.17 -15.65 12.48
C MET A 31 -2.01 -14.66 13.63
N MET A 32 -1.93 -13.38 13.34
CA MET A 32 -1.76 -12.34 14.37
C MET A 32 -2.95 -12.23 15.31
N ALA A 33 -4.15 -12.54 14.85
CA ALA A 33 -5.34 -12.59 15.70
C ALA A 33 -5.26 -13.65 16.80
N GLN A 34 -4.52 -14.75 16.58
CA GLN A 34 -4.33 -15.84 17.55
C GLN A 34 -2.98 -15.73 18.29
N ASP A 35 -1.95 -15.23 17.62
CA ASP A 35 -0.59 -15.04 18.16
C ASP A 35 0.00 -13.72 17.65
N PRO A 36 -0.13 -12.61 18.41
CA PRO A 36 0.42 -11.31 18.05
C PRO A 36 1.95 -11.29 17.87
N MET A 37 2.64 -12.33 18.36
CA MET A 37 4.10 -12.48 18.26
C MET A 37 4.52 -13.29 17.02
N SER A 38 3.58 -13.67 16.16
CA SER A 38 3.88 -14.40 14.92
C SER A 38 4.92 -13.69 14.07
N ARG A 39 5.87 -14.46 13.54
CA ARG A 39 6.83 -14.04 12.54
C ARG A 39 6.36 -14.59 11.19
N VAL A 40 6.00 -13.71 10.29
CA VAL A 40 5.38 -14.08 9.01
C VAL A 40 6.09 -13.39 7.86
N ALA A 41 6.53 -14.18 6.90
CA ALA A 41 6.92 -13.76 5.58
C ALA A 41 6.16 -14.69 4.62
N CYS A 42 4.96 -14.25 4.20
CA CYS A 42 4.04 -15.04 3.39
C CYS A 42 3.89 -14.41 2.01
N GLU A 43 4.24 -15.17 0.99
CA GLU A 43 4.11 -14.77 -0.41
C GLU A 43 3.10 -15.66 -1.11
N THR A 44 2.37 -15.09 -2.05
CA THR A 44 1.37 -15.78 -2.85
C THR A 44 1.67 -15.57 -4.33
N ALA A 45 1.55 -16.63 -5.10
CA ALA A 45 1.54 -16.58 -6.56
C ALA A 45 0.21 -17.14 -7.08
N THR A 46 -0.31 -16.57 -8.15
CA THR A 46 -1.54 -17.05 -8.79
C THR A 46 -1.44 -17.04 -10.31
N THR A 47 -2.10 -17.99 -10.93
CA THR A 47 -2.29 -18.08 -12.38
C THR A 47 -3.58 -18.82 -12.66
N THR A 48 -3.86 -19.19 -13.93
CA THR A 48 -5.08 -19.93 -14.29
C THR A 48 -5.30 -21.15 -13.39
N GLY A 49 -6.37 -21.11 -12.61
CA GLY A 49 -6.80 -22.25 -11.76
C GLY A 49 -5.86 -22.63 -10.61
N LEU A 50 -4.86 -21.82 -10.26
CA LEU A 50 -3.85 -22.15 -9.26
C LEU A 50 -3.55 -20.97 -8.33
N VAL A 51 -3.46 -21.25 -7.03
CA VAL A 51 -2.86 -20.41 -6.01
C VAL A 51 -1.76 -21.19 -5.30
N LEU A 52 -0.58 -20.64 -5.24
CA LEU A 52 0.56 -21.12 -4.46
C LEU A 52 0.84 -20.14 -3.32
N VAL A 53 0.76 -20.62 -2.09
CA VAL A 53 1.16 -19.90 -0.87
C VAL A 53 2.50 -20.45 -0.40
N MET A 54 3.50 -19.59 -0.25
CA MET A 54 4.86 -19.97 0.11
C MET A 54 5.47 -18.98 1.09
N GLY A 55 6.53 -19.36 1.75
CA GLY A 55 7.27 -18.48 2.65
C GLY A 55 7.68 -19.12 3.97
N GLU A 56 8.12 -18.29 4.91
CA GLU A 56 8.60 -18.72 6.22
C GLU A 56 7.72 -18.14 7.33
N ILE A 57 7.21 -19.01 8.19
CA ILE A 57 6.28 -18.65 9.25
C ILE A 57 6.65 -19.35 10.55
N THR A 58 6.80 -18.56 11.62
CA THR A 58 6.96 -19.05 12.99
C THR A 58 5.82 -18.49 13.82
N THR A 59 4.89 -19.34 14.23
CA THR A 59 3.69 -18.96 14.97
C THR A 59 3.21 -20.08 15.87
N LYS A 60 2.44 -19.72 16.90
CA LYS A 60 1.63 -20.65 17.71
C LYS A 60 0.18 -20.75 17.20
N ALA A 61 -0.20 -19.89 16.26
CA ALA A 61 -1.51 -19.90 15.65
C ALA A 61 -1.75 -21.20 14.85
N ASN A 62 -3.01 -21.64 14.81
CA ASN A 62 -3.45 -22.73 13.95
C ASN A 62 -4.57 -22.21 13.05
N VAL A 63 -4.28 -22.02 11.79
CA VAL A 63 -5.18 -21.43 10.80
C VAL A 63 -5.40 -22.37 9.60
N ASP A 64 -6.59 -22.36 9.05
CA ASP A 64 -6.92 -23.08 7.82
C ASP A 64 -6.59 -22.18 6.61
N ILE A 65 -5.38 -22.35 6.08
CA ILE A 65 -4.87 -21.55 4.96
C ILE A 65 -5.74 -21.73 3.73
N GLN A 66 -6.19 -22.95 3.42
CA GLN A 66 -7.03 -23.17 2.24
C GLN A 66 -8.37 -22.43 2.34
N LYS A 67 -8.97 -22.45 3.52
CA LYS A 67 -10.19 -21.68 3.77
C LYS A 67 -9.98 -20.20 3.62
N ILE A 68 -8.90 -19.64 4.20
CA ILE A 68 -8.56 -18.21 4.10
C ILE A 68 -8.37 -17.79 2.66
N VAL A 69 -7.64 -18.57 1.87
CA VAL A 69 -7.41 -18.31 0.44
C VAL A 69 -8.74 -18.26 -0.31
N ARG A 70 -9.58 -19.29 -0.18
CA ARG A 70 -10.87 -19.38 -0.88
C ARG A 70 -11.83 -18.27 -0.48
N ASP A 71 -11.91 -17.95 0.81
CA ASP A 71 -12.77 -16.89 1.32
C ASP A 71 -12.32 -15.52 0.78
N THR A 72 -11.01 -15.26 0.72
CA THR A 72 -10.46 -14.03 0.15
C THR A 72 -10.77 -13.89 -1.34
N ILE A 73 -10.60 -14.97 -2.12
CA ILE A 73 -10.90 -14.98 -3.56
C ILE A 73 -12.40 -14.73 -3.78
N ARG A 74 -13.27 -15.36 -2.99
CA ARG A 74 -14.72 -15.17 -3.08
C ARG A 74 -15.15 -13.75 -2.70
N GLU A 75 -14.55 -13.17 -1.65
CA GLU A 75 -14.81 -11.79 -1.22
C GLU A 75 -14.43 -10.77 -2.30
N ILE A 76 -13.36 -11.01 -3.05
CA ILE A 76 -12.95 -10.19 -4.18
C ILE A 76 -13.99 -10.28 -5.32
N GLY A 77 -14.67 -11.42 -5.46
CA GLY A 77 -15.72 -11.63 -6.47
C GLY A 77 -15.34 -12.62 -7.56
N TYR A 78 -14.30 -13.43 -7.37
CA TYR A 78 -14.01 -14.58 -8.21
C TYR A 78 -14.78 -15.81 -7.66
N ASP A 79 -16.08 -15.81 -7.89
CA ASP A 79 -17.05 -16.80 -7.39
C ASP A 79 -17.81 -17.52 -8.53
N ASN A 80 -17.35 -17.37 -9.77
CA ASN A 80 -17.93 -17.95 -10.96
C ASN A 80 -16.85 -18.65 -11.80
N ALA A 81 -17.04 -19.93 -12.08
CA ALA A 81 -16.11 -20.75 -12.87
C ALA A 81 -15.92 -20.22 -14.31
N ASP A 82 -16.90 -19.51 -14.86
CA ASP A 82 -16.81 -18.89 -16.20
C ASP A 82 -15.75 -17.79 -16.28
N TYR A 83 -15.24 -17.30 -15.14
CA TYR A 83 -14.13 -16.35 -15.11
C TYR A 83 -12.76 -17.01 -15.35
N GLY A 84 -12.71 -18.37 -15.37
CA GLY A 84 -11.48 -19.13 -15.55
C GLY A 84 -10.55 -19.16 -14.34
N PHE A 85 -10.98 -18.51 -13.27
CA PHE A 85 -10.39 -18.54 -11.93
C PHE A 85 -11.49 -18.26 -10.93
N ASP A 86 -11.68 -19.14 -9.96
CA ASP A 86 -12.72 -19.01 -8.94
C ASP A 86 -12.33 -19.67 -7.61
N ALA A 87 -13.00 -19.26 -6.54
CA ALA A 87 -12.73 -19.69 -5.18
C ALA A 87 -12.94 -21.19 -4.93
N ASP A 88 -13.88 -21.82 -5.64
CA ASP A 88 -14.28 -23.19 -5.35
C ASP A 88 -13.44 -24.22 -6.12
N THR A 89 -13.04 -23.91 -7.35
CA THR A 89 -12.36 -24.86 -8.26
C THR A 89 -10.86 -24.67 -8.39
N CYS A 90 -10.30 -23.51 -7.99
CA CYS A 90 -8.84 -23.30 -8.07
C CYS A 90 -8.10 -24.29 -7.14
N ALA A 91 -6.94 -24.78 -7.62
CA ALA A 91 -6.02 -25.52 -6.77
C ALA A 91 -5.34 -24.56 -5.78
N VAL A 92 -5.24 -24.98 -4.51
CA VAL A 92 -4.48 -24.24 -3.48
C VAL A 92 -3.35 -25.14 -3.00
N ILE A 93 -2.12 -24.71 -3.25
CA ILE A 93 -0.90 -25.42 -2.86
C ILE A 93 -0.18 -24.56 -1.82
N THR A 94 0.36 -25.20 -0.78
CA THR A 94 1.12 -24.53 0.27
C THR A 94 2.54 -25.08 0.35
N SER A 95 3.54 -24.21 0.45
CA SER A 95 4.94 -24.54 0.71
C SER A 95 5.46 -23.56 1.76
N LEU A 96 5.19 -23.87 3.04
CA LEU A 96 5.50 -23.01 4.17
C LEU A 96 6.47 -23.72 5.11
N ASP A 97 7.59 -23.05 5.36
CA ASP A 97 8.64 -23.52 6.26
C ASP A 97 8.70 -22.67 7.53
N LYS A 98 9.47 -23.12 8.53
CA LYS A 98 9.83 -22.28 9.67
C LYS A 98 10.99 -21.35 9.30
N GLN A 99 11.00 -20.17 9.91
CA GLN A 99 12.11 -19.22 9.75
C GLN A 99 13.45 -19.89 10.09
N SER A 100 14.49 -19.61 9.29
CA SER A 100 15.85 -20.07 9.53
C SER A 100 16.32 -19.68 10.95
N THR A 101 16.96 -20.65 11.64
CA THR A 101 17.54 -20.40 12.97
C THR A 101 18.66 -19.36 12.92
N ASP A 102 19.40 -19.26 11.82
CA ASP A 102 20.48 -18.28 11.64
C ASP A 102 19.92 -16.85 11.57
N ILE A 103 18.82 -16.66 10.85
CA ILE A 103 18.12 -15.36 10.78
C ILE A 103 17.52 -15.03 12.15
N ALA A 104 16.85 -15.98 12.81
CA ALA A 104 16.25 -15.77 14.12
C ALA A 104 17.29 -15.33 15.17
N MET A 105 18.47 -15.95 15.22
CA MET A 105 19.54 -15.52 16.11
C MET A 105 20.03 -14.09 15.83
N GLY A 106 19.93 -13.64 14.59
CA GLY A 106 20.32 -12.28 14.19
C GLY A 106 19.34 -11.20 14.62
N VAL A 107 18.04 -11.50 14.57
CA VAL A 107 16.97 -10.49 14.70
C VAL A 107 16.19 -10.57 16.02
N ASP A 108 16.19 -11.74 16.70
CA ASP A 108 15.43 -11.92 17.94
C ASP A 108 16.08 -11.23 19.14
N LYS A 109 17.39 -10.94 19.08
CA LYS A 109 18.11 -10.11 20.04
C LYS A 109 19.03 -9.15 19.26
N ALA A 110 18.78 -7.86 19.40
CA ALA A 110 19.55 -6.83 18.69
C ALA A 110 21.04 -6.84 19.09
N LEU A 111 21.88 -6.29 18.21
CA LEU A 111 23.33 -6.21 18.43
C LEU A 111 23.64 -5.41 19.69
N GLU A 112 22.93 -4.31 19.92
CA GLU A 112 23.06 -3.43 21.08
C GLU A 112 22.88 -4.18 22.41
N GLN A 113 21.92 -5.13 22.46
CA GLN A 113 21.74 -5.99 23.64
C GLN A 113 22.74 -7.14 23.76
N LYS A 114 23.42 -7.52 22.65
CA LYS A 114 24.44 -8.57 22.69
C LYS A 114 25.79 -8.02 23.16
N GLU A 115 26.09 -6.76 22.86
CA GLU A 115 27.37 -6.11 23.20
C GLU A 115 27.35 -5.47 24.59
N ASP A 116 26.16 -5.04 25.06
CA ASP A 116 25.99 -4.40 26.35
C ASP A 116 24.98 -5.18 27.20
N ASP A 117 25.48 -6.12 28.03
CA ASP A 117 24.65 -6.89 28.96
C ASP A 117 23.98 -6.01 30.03
N MET A 118 24.24 -4.69 30.04
CA MET A 118 23.68 -3.71 30.98
C MET A 118 22.61 -2.80 30.36
N ASN A 119 22.33 -2.91 29.06
CA ASN A 119 21.28 -2.12 28.41
C ASN A 119 19.91 -2.77 28.63
N GLU A 120 19.17 -2.26 29.61
CA GLU A 120 17.81 -2.71 29.96
C GLU A 120 16.71 -2.05 29.14
N ASP A 121 17.02 -1.25 28.09
CA ASP A 121 16.00 -0.64 27.26
C ASP A 121 15.27 -1.71 26.42
N GLU A 122 14.01 -1.98 26.79
CA GLU A 122 13.16 -2.93 26.07
C GLU A 122 13.02 -2.59 24.57
N LEU A 123 13.21 -1.32 24.21
CA LEU A 123 13.10 -0.86 22.81
C LEU A 123 14.33 -1.21 21.97
N ASP A 124 15.45 -1.57 22.58
CA ASP A 124 16.63 -2.13 21.92
C ASP A 124 16.57 -3.67 21.83
N SER A 125 15.46 -4.29 22.24
CA SER A 125 15.33 -5.75 22.27
C SER A 125 15.26 -6.40 20.88
N ILE A 126 14.73 -5.70 19.89
CA ILE A 126 14.47 -6.22 18.56
C ILE A 126 15.37 -5.51 17.55
N GLY A 127 16.27 -6.25 16.90
CA GLY A 127 17.02 -5.76 15.75
C GLY A 127 16.15 -5.70 14.48
N ALA A 128 16.55 -4.90 13.52
CA ALA A 128 15.89 -4.86 12.22
C ALA A 128 15.90 -6.25 11.57
N GLY A 129 14.76 -6.67 11.04
CA GLY A 129 14.57 -7.99 10.44
C GLY A 129 15.34 -8.20 9.13
N ASP A 130 15.79 -7.12 8.52
CA ASP A 130 16.65 -7.11 7.32
C ASP A 130 17.40 -5.79 7.24
N GLN A 131 18.43 -5.73 6.39
CA GLN A 131 18.97 -4.48 5.91
C GLN A 131 18.00 -3.84 4.90
N GLY A 132 18.06 -2.52 4.73
CA GLY A 132 17.25 -1.87 3.71
C GLY A 132 17.13 -0.37 3.91
N LEU A 133 16.46 0.26 2.94
CA LEU A 133 16.06 1.65 3.01
C LEU A 133 14.57 1.78 2.72
N GLN A 134 13.88 2.60 3.47
CA GLN A 134 12.45 2.80 3.37
C GLN A 134 12.14 4.28 3.26
N PHE A 135 11.08 4.62 2.52
CA PHE A 135 10.64 5.99 2.31
C PHE A 135 9.22 6.22 2.80
N GLY A 136 9.00 7.41 3.31
CA GLY A 136 7.69 7.98 3.54
C GLY A 136 7.57 9.31 2.82
N TYR A 137 6.36 9.65 2.38
CA TYR A 137 6.08 10.89 1.67
C TYR A 137 4.74 11.48 2.12
N ALA A 138 4.63 12.80 2.10
CA ALA A 138 3.39 13.54 2.24
C ALA A 138 3.46 14.86 1.47
N SER A 139 2.33 15.32 0.98
CA SER A 139 2.16 16.67 0.40
C SER A 139 0.81 17.26 0.79
N ASN A 140 0.68 18.58 0.69
CA ASN A 140 -0.59 19.28 0.94
C ASN A 140 -1.46 19.38 -0.33
N GLU A 141 -1.22 18.51 -1.32
CA GLU A 141 -2.00 18.50 -2.58
C GLU A 141 -3.44 18.01 -2.38
N THR A 142 -3.67 17.15 -1.39
CA THR A 142 -5.00 16.60 -1.04
C THR A 142 -5.21 16.62 0.47
N GLU A 143 -6.46 16.47 0.90
CA GLU A 143 -6.82 16.38 2.33
C GLU A 143 -6.21 15.16 3.02
N GLU A 144 -5.97 14.08 2.25
CA GLU A 144 -5.32 12.86 2.71
C GLU A 144 -3.79 13.00 2.82
N TYR A 145 -3.24 14.17 2.46
CA TYR A 145 -1.79 14.41 2.38
C TYR A 145 -1.07 13.48 1.40
N MET A 146 -1.75 13.14 0.29
CA MET A 146 -1.25 12.31 -0.79
C MET A 146 -1.05 13.11 -2.08
N PRO A 147 -0.14 12.66 -2.98
CA PRO A 147 -0.05 13.24 -4.32
C PRO A 147 -1.39 13.11 -5.07
N TYR A 148 -1.80 14.17 -5.77
CA TYR A 148 -3.13 14.23 -6.37
C TYR A 148 -3.38 13.13 -7.41
N ALA A 149 -2.40 12.84 -8.28
CA ALA A 149 -2.56 11.88 -9.37
C ALA A 149 -2.87 10.47 -8.84
N ILE A 150 -2.07 9.97 -7.88
CA ILE A 150 -2.28 8.63 -7.32
C ILE A 150 -3.53 8.57 -6.45
N ASN A 151 -3.82 9.62 -5.67
CA ASN A 151 -5.02 9.68 -4.84
C ASN A 151 -6.29 9.58 -5.69
N MET A 152 -6.31 10.31 -6.81
CA MET A 152 -7.43 10.25 -7.76
C MET A 152 -7.54 8.88 -8.44
N ALA A 153 -6.42 8.28 -8.85
CA ALA A 153 -6.41 6.94 -9.44
C ALA A 153 -6.98 5.89 -8.46
N HIS A 154 -6.62 5.96 -7.17
CA HIS A 154 -7.19 5.08 -6.14
C HIS A 154 -8.69 5.27 -5.95
N LYS A 155 -9.16 6.51 -5.86
CA LYS A 155 -10.60 6.81 -5.73
C LYS A 155 -11.40 6.28 -6.91
N LEU A 156 -10.86 6.36 -8.13
CA LEU A 156 -11.49 5.78 -9.31
C LEU A 156 -11.52 4.25 -9.26
N ALA A 157 -10.44 3.60 -8.84
CA ALA A 157 -10.38 2.14 -8.70
C ALA A 157 -11.34 1.63 -7.61
N GLN A 158 -11.45 2.34 -6.49
CA GLN A 158 -12.42 2.06 -5.43
C GLN A 158 -13.85 2.22 -5.92
N GLN A 159 -14.14 3.29 -6.67
CA GLN A 159 -15.47 3.52 -7.23
C GLN A 159 -15.86 2.44 -8.27
N LEU A 160 -14.89 2.01 -9.10
CA LEU A 160 -15.11 0.91 -10.04
C LEU A 160 -15.51 -0.38 -9.32
N THR A 161 -14.82 -0.72 -8.25
CA THR A 161 -15.16 -1.88 -7.41
C THR A 161 -16.50 -1.71 -6.72
N LYS A 162 -16.80 -0.51 -6.22
CA LYS A 162 -18.07 -0.21 -5.54
C LYS A 162 -19.26 -0.45 -6.46
N VAL A 163 -19.26 0.12 -7.68
CA VAL A 163 -20.40 -0.02 -8.62
C VAL A 163 -20.56 -1.45 -9.13
N ARG A 164 -19.51 -2.26 -9.10
CA ARG A 164 -19.58 -3.70 -9.33
C ARG A 164 -20.25 -4.42 -8.16
N LYS A 165 -19.74 -4.22 -6.95
CA LYS A 165 -20.20 -4.96 -5.73
C LYS A 165 -21.62 -4.58 -5.29
N ASP A 166 -22.02 -3.33 -5.46
CA ASP A 166 -23.38 -2.88 -5.11
C ASP A 166 -24.42 -3.22 -6.20
N GLY A 167 -23.99 -3.78 -7.32
CA GLY A 167 -24.84 -4.20 -8.43
C GLY A 167 -25.32 -3.10 -9.35
N THR A 168 -24.77 -1.88 -9.24
CA THR A 168 -25.04 -0.77 -10.17
C THR A 168 -24.64 -1.16 -11.60
N LEU A 169 -23.44 -1.75 -11.76
CA LEU A 169 -22.95 -2.24 -13.04
C LEU A 169 -22.65 -3.75 -12.93
N LYS A 170 -23.69 -4.56 -13.07
CA LYS A 170 -23.65 -6.03 -12.84
C LYS A 170 -22.76 -6.80 -13.80
N TYR A 171 -22.47 -6.24 -14.97
CA TYR A 171 -21.62 -6.87 -15.98
C TYR A 171 -20.12 -6.69 -15.73
N LEU A 172 -19.72 -5.89 -14.74
CA LEU A 172 -18.32 -5.73 -14.37
C LEU A 172 -17.80 -6.97 -13.66
N ARG A 173 -16.57 -7.36 -14.00
CA ARG A 173 -15.79 -8.41 -13.35
C ARG A 173 -14.70 -7.80 -12.46
N PRO A 174 -14.03 -8.59 -11.60
CA PRO A 174 -13.18 -8.04 -10.54
C PRO A 174 -11.94 -7.28 -11.00
N ASP A 175 -11.34 -7.64 -12.14
CA ASP A 175 -10.08 -7.04 -12.59
C ASP A 175 -10.30 -5.67 -13.25
N GLY A 176 -9.44 -4.73 -12.94
CA GLY A 176 -9.48 -3.40 -13.52
C GLY A 176 -8.28 -2.53 -13.13
N LYS A 177 -8.03 -1.52 -13.95
CA LYS A 177 -6.98 -0.52 -13.76
C LYS A 177 -7.51 0.87 -14.02
N THR A 178 -6.96 1.84 -13.30
CA THR A 178 -7.21 3.27 -13.51
C THR A 178 -5.90 4.01 -13.61
N GLN A 179 -5.85 5.07 -14.43
CA GLN A 179 -4.68 5.92 -14.56
C GLN A 179 -5.13 7.37 -14.71
N VAL A 180 -4.45 8.29 -14.04
CA VAL A 180 -4.74 9.72 -14.09
C VAL A 180 -3.50 10.49 -14.42
N THR A 181 -3.59 11.32 -15.45
CA THR A 181 -2.56 12.30 -15.84
C THR A 181 -3.02 13.69 -15.42
N VAL A 182 -2.24 14.33 -14.59
CA VAL A 182 -2.50 15.66 -14.01
C VAL A 182 -1.56 16.69 -14.63
N GLU A 183 -2.10 17.82 -15.03
CA GLU A 183 -1.34 19.02 -15.38
C GLU A 183 -1.08 19.83 -14.11
N TYR A 184 0.20 20.16 -13.88
CA TYR A 184 0.65 20.99 -12.76
C TYR A 184 0.99 22.40 -13.25
N ASP A 185 0.86 23.39 -12.38
CA ASP A 185 1.38 24.74 -12.61
C ASP A 185 2.89 24.83 -12.32
N GLU A 186 3.49 25.98 -12.57
CA GLU A 186 4.92 26.22 -12.32
C GLU A 186 5.29 26.16 -10.82
N ALA A 187 4.31 26.32 -9.92
CA ALA A 187 4.49 26.17 -8.49
C ALA A 187 4.35 24.71 -8.02
N GLY A 188 4.08 23.78 -8.95
CA GLY A 188 3.91 22.36 -8.64
C GLY A 188 2.57 22.04 -7.99
N LYS A 189 1.52 22.84 -8.22
CA LYS A 189 0.15 22.58 -7.74
C LYS A 189 -0.66 21.94 -8.85
N PRO A 190 -1.54 20.96 -8.51
CA PRO A 190 -2.47 20.37 -9.46
C PRO A 190 -3.38 21.46 -10.06
N LYS A 191 -3.51 21.49 -11.38
CA LYS A 191 -4.26 22.51 -12.13
C LYS A 191 -5.51 21.90 -12.79
N ARG A 192 -5.36 20.78 -13.49
CA ARG A 192 -6.42 20.05 -14.17
C ARG A 192 -6.00 18.61 -14.47
N ILE A 193 -6.97 17.78 -14.77
CA ILE A 193 -6.74 16.43 -15.29
C ILE A 193 -6.66 16.49 -16.82
N ASP A 194 -5.52 16.08 -17.38
CA ASP A 194 -5.29 16.03 -18.82
C ASP A 194 -5.83 14.74 -19.45
N ALA A 195 -5.70 13.61 -18.74
CA ALA A 195 -6.20 12.32 -19.23
C ALA A 195 -6.61 11.39 -18.09
N VAL A 196 -7.65 10.60 -18.34
CA VAL A 196 -8.11 9.51 -17.48
C VAL A 196 -8.21 8.23 -18.28
N VAL A 197 -7.64 7.15 -17.78
CA VAL A 197 -7.73 5.81 -18.37
C VAL A 197 -8.44 4.88 -17.39
N CYS A 198 -9.39 4.08 -17.88
CA CYS A 198 -9.98 2.97 -17.17
C CYS A 198 -9.99 1.73 -18.07
N SER A 199 -9.39 0.65 -17.61
CA SER A 199 -9.52 -0.66 -18.19
C SER A 199 -10.24 -1.56 -17.21
N THR A 200 -11.38 -2.11 -17.56
CA THR A 200 -12.21 -2.93 -16.68
C THR A 200 -12.65 -4.22 -17.35
N GLN A 201 -12.49 -5.33 -16.65
CA GLN A 201 -12.99 -6.64 -17.04
C GLN A 201 -14.51 -6.63 -17.00
N HIS A 202 -15.15 -7.28 -17.97
CA HIS A 202 -16.60 -7.26 -18.15
C HIS A 202 -17.14 -8.58 -18.73
N ASP A 203 -18.43 -8.78 -18.63
CA ASP A 203 -19.14 -9.89 -19.27
C ASP A 203 -19.13 -9.77 -20.81
N PRO A 204 -19.22 -10.90 -21.52
CA PRO A 204 -19.10 -10.91 -23.00
C PRO A 204 -20.26 -10.22 -23.73
N ASP A 205 -21.42 -10.09 -23.09
CA ASP A 205 -22.66 -9.66 -23.73
C ASP A 205 -22.92 -8.15 -23.66
N VAL A 206 -22.09 -7.38 -22.94
CA VAL A 206 -22.18 -5.92 -22.88
C VAL A 206 -21.45 -5.26 -24.04
N THR A 207 -22.03 -4.20 -24.60
CA THR A 207 -21.38 -3.46 -25.71
C THR A 207 -20.34 -2.47 -25.18
N GLN A 208 -19.38 -2.09 -26.02
CA GLN A 208 -18.37 -1.10 -25.65
C GLN A 208 -18.99 0.29 -25.44
N GLU A 209 -20.00 0.64 -26.21
CA GLU A 209 -20.76 1.89 -26.07
C GLU A 209 -21.38 1.99 -24.67
N GLN A 210 -22.02 0.92 -24.20
CA GLN A 210 -22.61 0.87 -22.86
C GLN A 210 -21.54 1.00 -21.77
N ILE A 211 -20.40 0.30 -21.92
CA ILE A 211 -19.29 0.40 -20.97
C ILE A 211 -18.76 1.84 -20.91
N HIS A 212 -18.58 2.50 -22.06
CA HIS A 212 -18.09 3.87 -22.13
C HIS A 212 -19.03 4.85 -21.43
N GLU A 213 -20.33 4.77 -21.70
CA GLU A 213 -21.34 5.63 -21.07
C GLU A 213 -21.42 5.41 -19.57
N ASP A 214 -21.46 4.16 -19.14
CA ASP A 214 -21.58 3.79 -17.73
C ASP A 214 -20.32 4.15 -16.90
N ILE A 215 -19.13 3.85 -17.40
CA ILE A 215 -17.89 4.20 -16.70
C ILE A 215 -17.73 5.71 -16.62
N LYS A 216 -18.04 6.44 -17.71
CA LYS A 216 -18.03 7.91 -17.67
C LYS A 216 -18.95 8.43 -16.58
N LYS A 217 -20.19 7.95 -16.54
CA LYS A 217 -21.25 8.42 -15.63
C LYS A 217 -21.04 7.99 -14.17
N TYR A 218 -20.83 6.69 -13.95
CA TYR A 218 -20.87 6.09 -12.61
C TYR A 218 -19.50 6.01 -11.92
N VAL A 219 -18.41 6.17 -12.68
CA VAL A 219 -17.06 6.15 -12.15
C VAL A 219 -16.39 7.51 -12.27
N PHE A 220 -16.24 8.07 -13.48
CA PHE A 220 -15.49 9.31 -13.66
C PHE A 220 -16.26 10.53 -13.10
N ASP A 221 -17.48 10.75 -13.54
CA ASP A 221 -18.29 11.91 -13.12
C ASP A 221 -18.73 11.84 -11.66
N ALA A 222 -18.71 10.63 -11.06
CA ALA A 222 -19.02 10.44 -9.65
C ALA A 222 -17.84 10.82 -8.71
N ILE A 223 -16.61 10.81 -9.21
CA ILE A 223 -15.39 10.96 -8.39
C ILE A 223 -14.58 12.19 -8.76
N ILE A 224 -14.47 12.51 -10.04
CA ILE A 224 -13.62 13.60 -10.50
C ILE A 224 -14.33 14.94 -10.27
N PRO A 225 -13.73 15.90 -9.54
CA PRO A 225 -14.29 17.22 -9.37
C PRO A 225 -14.47 17.94 -10.73
N ALA A 226 -15.60 18.57 -10.93
CA ALA A 226 -15.96 19.21 -12.21
C ALA A 226 -15.02 20.36 -12.60
N ASP A 227 -14.40 21.02 -11.63
CA ASP A 227 -13.41 22.09 -11.82
C ASP A 227 -12.02 21.57 -12.21
N MET A 228 -11.80 20.28 -12.10
CA MET A 228 -10.53 19.63 -12.50
C MET A 228 -10.54 19.11 -13.94
N VAL A 229 -11.64 19.23 -14.67
CA VAL A 229 -11.77 18.76 -16.07
C VAL A 229 -12.30 19.88 -16.98
N ASP A 230 -11.96 19.78 -18.24
CA ASP A 230 -12.42 20.72 -19.28
C ASP A 230 -12.65 20.01 -20.62
N ALA A 231 -12.90 20.77 -21.70
CA ALA A 231 -13.15 20.23 -23.03
C ALA A 231 -11.94 19.49 -23.63
N ASP A 232 -10.73 19.75 -23.13
CA ASP A 232 -9.49 19.13 -23.62
C ASP A 232 -9.12 17.86 -22.81
N THR A 233 -9.85 17.54 -21.75
CA THR A 233 -9.63 16.33 -20.96
C THR A 233 -9.94 15.08 -21.78
N LYS A 234 -8.98 14.15 -21.85
CA LYS A 234 -9.08 12.92 -22.62
C LYS A 234 -9.56 11.77 -21.74
N TYR A 235 -10.51 10.99 -22.26
CA TYR A 235 -11.04 9.81 -21.59
C TYR A 235 -10.78 8.56 -22.43
N PHE A 236 -10.10 7.58 -21.83
CA PHE A 236 -9.80 6.28 -22.45
C PHE A 236 -10.44 5.17 -21.63
N ILE A 237 -11.49 4.57 -22.16
CA ILE A 237 -12.23 3.49 -21.49
C ILE A 237 -12.10 2.24 -22.35
N ASN A 238 -11.51 1.16 -21.80
CA ASN A 238 -11.22 -0.08 -22.54
C ASN A 238 -10.68 0.19 -23.96
N PRO A 239 -9.57 0.93 -24.13
CA PRO A 239 -9.10 1.35 -25.45
C PRO A 239 -8.71 0.19 -26.36
N THR A 240 -8.47 -1.01 -25.81
CA THR A 240 -8.26 -2.25 -26.57
C THR A 240 -9.55 -2.93 -27.00
N GLY A 241 -10.73 -2.42 -26.58
CA GLY A 241 -12.04 -2.97 -26.83
C GLY A 241 -12.42 -4.04 -25.80
N ARG A 242 -12.38 -5.32 -26.17
CA ARG A 242 -12.86 -6.43 -25.34
C ARG A 242 -11.88 -6.78 -24.21
N PHE A 243 -12.40 -6.82 -22.96
CA PHE A 243 -11.64 -7.27 -21.77
C PHE A 243 -12.50 -8.24 -20.93
N VAL A 244 -12.75 -9.42 -21.49
CA VAL A 244 -13.52 -10.50 -20.84
C VAL A 244 -12.60 -11.45 -20.09
N ILE A 245 -11.46 -11.83 -20.68
CA ILE A 245 -10.42 -12.62 -20.03
C ILE A 245 -9.54 -11.67 -19.22
N GLY A 246 -9.51 -11.86 -17.90
CA GLY A 246 -8.76 -11.04 -16.96
C GLY A 246 -8.55 -11.75 -15.65
N GLY A 247 -8.03 -11.03 -14.66
CA GLY A 247 -7.64 -11.63 -13.39
C GLY A 247 -6.55 -12.68 -13.55
N PRO A 248 -6.42 -13.63 -12.61
CA PRO A 248 -5.42 -14.70 -12.68
C PRO A 248 -5.53 -15.63 -13.90
N HIS A 249 -6.68 -15.62 -14.59
CA HIS A 249 -6.83 -16.32 -15.86
C HIS A 249 -6.15 -15.60 -17.03
N GLY A 250 -6.11 -14.27 -16.98
CA GLY A 250 -5.49 -13.44 -18.03
C GLY A 250 -4.01 -13.21 -17.83
N ASP A 251 -3.57 -13.06 -16.60
CA ASP A 251 -2.17 -12.80 -16.24
C ASP A 251 -1.86 -13.36 -14.85
N SER A 252 -0.60 -13.78 -14.64
CA SER A 252 -0.16 -14.27 -13.34
C SER A 252 0.04 -13.13 -12.35
N GLY A 253 -0.26 -13.41 -11.06
CA GLY A 253 -0.04 -12.50 -9.95
C GLY A 253 1.04 -13.00 -8.99
N LEU A 254 1.66 -12.06 -8.30
CA LEU A 254 2.62 -12.29 -7.23
C LEU A 254 2.49 -11.21 -6.16
N THR A 255 2.63 -11.61 -4.89
CA THR A 255 2.71 -10.65 -3.78
C THR A 255 3.85 -9.68 -3.99
N GLY A 256 3.59 -8.39 -3.76
CA GLY A 256 4.62 -7.36 -3.80
C GLY A 256 5.03 -6.86 -5.19
N ARG A 257 4.20 -7.05 -6.21
CA ARG A 257 4.46 -6.54 -7.56
C ARG A 257 3.73 -5.22 -7.88
N LYS A 258 3.02 -4.64 -6.92
CA LYS A 258 2.32 -3.35 -7.07
C LYS A 258 2.80 -2.31 -6.04
N ILE A 259 4.11 -2.33 -5.71
CA ILE A 259 4.69 -1.52 -4.65
C ILE A 259 4.56 0.00 -4.87
N ILE A 260 4.49 0.45 -6.11
CA ILE A 260 4.30 1.86 -6.44
C ILE A 260 2.83 2.27 -6.29
N VAL A 261 1.90 1.37 -6.64
CA VAL A 261 0.45 1.54 -6.37
C VAL A 261 0.20 1.55 -4.86
N ASP A 262 0.88 0.69 -4.11
CA ASP A 262 0.77 0.59 -2.65
C ASP A 262 1.20 1.86 -1.91
N THR A 263 1.97 2.74 -2.56
CA THR A 263 2.63 3.88 -1.94
C THR A 263 2.22 5.21 -2.58
N TYR A 264 3.08 5.85 -3.36
CA TYR A 264 2.90 7.26 -3.77
C TYR A 264 2.79 7.46 -5.28
N GLY A 265 2.57 6.39 -6.07
CA GLY A 265 2.34 6.47 -7.51
C GLY A 265 3.52 7.04 -8.31
N GLY A 266 4.74 6.95 -7.78
CA GLY A 266 5.94 7.44 -8.42
C GLY A 266 6.37 8.86 -8.01
N THR A 267 5.57 9.57 -7.20
CA THR A 267 5.93 10.91 -6.70
C THR A 267 6.99 10.84 -5.61
N GLY A 268 6.81 9.96 -4.63
CA GLY A 268 7.82 9.66 -3.60
C GLY A 268 8.74 8.52 -4.06
N ARG A 269 9.97 8.51 -3.53
CA ARG A 269 10.90 7.39 -3.73
C ARG A 269 10.39 6.12 -3.09
N HIS A 270 10.95 4.98 -3.48
CA HIS A 270 10.64 3.67 -2.92
C HIS A 270 11.92 2.87 -2.66
N GLY A 271 11.97 2.16 -1.54
CA GLY A 271 13.13 1.34 -1.17
C GLY A 271 13.17 -0.04 -1.83
N GLY A 272 12.08 -0.45 -2.49
CA GLY A 272 11.95 -1.73 -3.19
C GLY A 272 11.27 -2.84 -2.38
N GLY A 273 11.12 -2.68 -1.06
CA GLY A 273 10.49 -3.67 -0.19
C GLY A 273 8.96 -3.72 -0.35
N ALA A 274 8.41 -4.92 -0.52
CA ALA A 274 6.98 -5.15 -0.50
C ALA A 274 6.43 -5.16 0.93
N PHE A 275 5.13 -4.83 1.10
CA PHE A 275 4.47 -4.78 2.41
C PHE A 275 3.68 -6.05 2.73
N SER A 276 2.79 -6.47 1.82
CA SER A 276 1.84 -7.55 2.06
C SER A 276 2.54 -8.86 2.41
N GLY A 277 1.95 -9.60 3.36
CA GLY A 277 2.47 -10.87 3.86
C GLY A 277 3.59 -10.76 4.89
N LYS A 278 4.07 -9.55 5.21
CA LYS A 278 5.14 -9.30 6.20
C LYS A 278 4.57 -8.80 7.51
N ASP A 279 4.97 -9.43 8.64
CA ASP A 279 4.65 -8.94 9.98
C ASP A 279 5.44 -7.67 10.33
N CYS A 280 5.05 -7.01 11.43
CA CYS A 280 5.59 -5.71 11.83
C CYS A 280 7.09 -5.69 12.23
N THR A 281 7.74 -6.84 12.34
CA THR A 281 9.20 -6.89 12.59
C THR A 281 10.02 -6.68 11.32
N LYS A 282 9.40 -6.78 10.15
CA LYS A 282 10.03 -6.50 8.86
C LYS A 282 9.98 -5.00 8.60
N VAL A 283 11.15 -4.36 8.63
CA VAL A 283 11.29 -2.89 8.46
C VAL A 283 10.82 -2.40 7.10
N ASP A 284 10.83 -3.23 6.08
CA ASP A 284 10.24 -2.91 4.76
C ASP A 284 8.80 -2.39 4.90
N ARG A 285 8.03 -2.98 5.82
CA ARG A 285 6.66 -2.56 6.11
C ARG A 285 6.60 -1.54 7.25
N SER A 286 7.10 -1.88 8.42
CA SER A 286 6.94 -1.07 9.63
C SER A 286 7.64 0.28 9.53
N ALA A 287 8.85 0.33 8.98
CA ALA A 287 9.58 1.58 8.83
C ALA A 287 9.04 2.45 7.69
N ALA A 288 8.50 1.86 6.61
CA ALA A 288 7.77 2.63 5.60
C ALA A 288 6.51 3.29 6.19
N TYR A 289 5.78 2.59 7.05
CA TYR A 289 4.64 3.15 7.78
C TYR A 289 5.06 4.27 8.75
N ALA A 290 6.16 4.07 9.50
CA ALA A 290 6.69 5.10 10.38
C ALA A 290 7.17 6.33 9.59
N ALA A 291 7.86 6.14 8.47
CA ALA A 291 8.29 7.22 7.60
C ALA A 291 7.11 8.03 7.04
N ARG A 292 6.00 7.35 6.64
CA ARG A 292 4.75 8.01 6.27
C ARG A 292 4.17 8.82 7.42
N TYR A 293 4.08 8.24 8.61
CA TYR A 293 3.57 8.91 9.80
C TYR A 293 4.34 10.19 10.13
N VAL A 294 5.68 10.13 10.07
CA VAL A 294 6.55 11.30 10.27
C VAL A 294 6.30 12.36 9.20
N ALA A 295 6.37 11.97 7.91
CA ALA A 295 6.19 12.91 6.79
C ALA A 295 4.81 13.60 6.85
N LYS A 296 3.75 12.84 7.12
CA LYS A 296 2.38 13.37 7.20
C LYS A 296 2.22 14.39 8.33
N ASN A 297 2.76 14.10 9.52
CA ASN A 297 2.69 15.02 10.66
C ASN A 297 3.51 16.29 10.43
N ILE A 298 4.67 16.21 9.76
CA ILE A 298 5.48 17.39 9.38
C ILE A 298 4.68 18.31 8.45
N VAL A 299 4.06 17.76 7.41
CA VAL A 299 3.26 18.55 6.45
C VAL A 299 2.01 19.10 7.12
N ALA A 300 1.29 18.29 7.88
CA ALA A 300 0.08 18.71 8.59
C ALA A 300 0.36 19.77 9.66
N ALA A 301 1.54 19.77 10.29
CA ALA A 301 1.96 20.83 11.20
C ALA A 301 2.31 22.13 10.48
N GLY A 302 2.41 22.12 9.15
CA GLY A 302 2.76 23.28 8.33
C GLY A 302 4.26 23.60 8.32
N LEU A 303 5.12 22.64 8.69
CA LEU A 303 6.58 22.79 8.65
C LEU A 303 7.13 22.71 7.21
N ALA A 304 6.40 22.08 6.30
CA ALA A 304 6.67 22.01 4.86
C ALA A 304 5.38 21.73 4.08
N ASP A 305 5.36 22.07 2.77
CA ASP A 305 4.26 21.67 1.88
C ASP A 305 4.45 20.28 1.31
N LYS A 306 5.69 19.81 1.21
CA LYS A 306 6.10 18.46 0.79
C LYS A 306 7.18 17.95 1.71
N CYS A 307 7.11 16.68 2.06
CA CYS A 307 8.12 16.05 2.92
C CYS A 307 8.32 14.60 2.51
N GLU A 308 9.57 14.24 2.27
CA GLU A 308 10.02 12.86 2.10
C GLU A 308 10.98 12.49 3.24
N ILE A 309 10.74 11.35 3.85
CA ILE A 309 11.57 10.78 4.91
C ILE A 309 12.24 9.53 4.36
N GLN A 310 13.54 9.39 4.54
CA GLN A 310 14.26 8.13 4.34
C GLN A 310 14.73 7.58 5.67
N LEU A 311 14.47 6.30 5.89
CA LEU A 311 15.04 5.51 6.99
C LEU A 311 15.88 4.39 6.42
N SER A 312 16.97 4.01 7.08
CA SER A 312 17.73 2.82 6.69
C SER A 312 18.18 2.04 7.92
N TYR A 313 18.31 0.72 7.74
CA TYR A 313 18.70 -0.21 8.81
C TYR A 313 19.75 -1.20 8.34
N ALA A 314 20.52 -1.73 9.29
CA ALA A 314 21.31 -2.92 9.14
C ALA A 314 20.61 -4.10 9.84
N ILE A 315 20.67 -5.30 9.25
CA ILE A 315 20.06 -6.49 9.86
C ILE A 315 20.58 -6.71 11.28
N GLY A 316 19.68 -6.98 12.21
CA GLY A 316 20.02 -7.25 13.61
C GLY A 316 20.40 -6.03 14.44
N VAL A 317 20.37 -4.81 13.89
CA VAL A 317 20.67 -3.56 14.59
C VAL A 317 19.36 -2.84 14.91
N ALA A 318 19.20 -2.33 16.15
CA ALA A 318 18.00 -1.64 16.56
C ALA A 318 17.93 -0.20 16.04
N HIS A 319 19.04 0.53 16.09
CA HIS A 319 19.04 1.92 15.67
C HIS A 319 19.11 2.06 14.13
N PRO A 320 18.34 2.99 13.53
CA PRO A 320 18.49 3.27 12.10
C PRO A 320 19.91 3.76 11.79
N THR A 321 20.49 3.26 10.70
CA THR A 321 21.81 3.68 10.23
C THR A 321 21.81 5.07 9.62
N SER A 322 20.66 5.53 9.13
CA SER A 322 20.45 6.92 8.72
C SER A 322 18.96 7.31 8.76
N VAL A 323 18.75 8.61 9.03
CA VAL A 323 17.47 9.32 8.91
C VAL A 323 17.72 10.55 8.06
N SER A 324 16.98 10.72 6.98
CA SER A 324 17.06 11.94 6.17
C SER A 324 15.68 12.51 5.87
N VAL A 325 15.63 13.84 5.75
CA VAL A 325 14.44 14.61 5.43
C VAL A 325 14.71 15.41 4.18
N ASN A 326 13.79 15.40 3.22
CA ASN A 326 13.82 16.28 2.05
C ASN A 326 12.45 16.99 1.94
N THR A 327 12.47 18.30 1.97
CA THR A 327 11.26 19.13 1.85
C THR A 327 11.08 19.72 0.46
N PHE A 328 11.93 19.39 -0.49
CA PHE A 328 11.87 19.89 -1.87
C PHE A 328 11.88 21.43 -1.94
N GLY A 329 12.57 22.07 -0.99
CA GLY A 329 12.64 23.53 -0.88
C GLY A 329 11.39 24.20 -0.28
N THR A 330 10.42 23.45 0.18
CA THR A 330 9.18 23.99 0.80
C THR A 330 9.25 24.10 2.33
N GLY A 331 10.33 23.62 2.95
CA GLY A 331 10.52 23.62 4.39
C GLY A 331 10.65 25.02 4.99
N LYS A 332 10.02 25.26 6.12
CA LYS A 332 10.19 26.47 6.92
C LYS A 332 11.43 26.43 7.81
N LEU A 333 11.98 25.26 8.04
CA LEU A 333 13.22 25.01 8.74
C LEU A 333 14.21 24.29 7.81
N SER A 334 15.50 24.30 8.19
CA SER A 334 16.49 23.51 7.46
C SER A 334 16.23 22.01 7.61
N GLU A 335 16.60 21.23 6.62
CA GLU A 335 16.45 19.76 6.67
C GLU A 335 17.20 19.15 7.84
N THR A 336 18.39 19.69 8.20
CA THR A 336 19.14 19.29 9.40
C THR A 336 18.30 19.49 10.67
N LYS A 337 17.64 20.66 10.79
CA LYS A 337 16.78 20.93 11.95
C LYS A 337 15.57 20.02 12.00
N LEU A 338 15.00 19.70 10.84
CA LEU A 338 13.89 18.74 10.76
C LEU A 338 14.33 17.33 11.17
N VAL A 339 15.54 16.88 10.82
CA VAL A 339 16.10 15.61 11.29
C VAL A 339 16.22 15.57 12.82
N GLU A 340 16.72 16.65 13.44
CA GLU A 340 16.78 16.76 14.92
C GLU A 340 15.37 16.62 15.53
N ILE A 341 14.38 17.34 15.00
CA ILE A 341 13.00 17.29 15.44
C ILE A 341 12.41 15.88 15.30
N VAL A 342 12.74 15.18 14.22
CA VAL A 342 12.31 13.79 14.02
C VAL A 342 12.88 12.90 15.12
N HIS A 343 14.18 12.99 15.42
CA HIS A 343 14.80 12.20 16.50
C HIS A 343 14.24 12.52 17.91
N GLU A 344 13.86 13.78 18.14
CA GLU A 344 13.29 14.21 19.42
C GLU A 344 11.86 13.70 19.66
N ASN A 345 11.07 13.46 18.59
CA ASN A 345 9.62 13.23 18.69
C ASN A 345 9.17 11.83 18.26
N PHE A 346 10.02 11.06 17.59
CA PHE A 346 9.66 9.75 17.03
C PHE A 346 10.74 8.71 17.37
N ASP A 347 10.32 7.59 17.93
CA ASP A 347 11.21 6.45 18.12
C ASP A 347 11.18 5.58 16.85
N LEU A 348 12.30 5.58 16.13
CA LEU A 348 12.44 4.91 14.83
C LEU A 348 13.16 3.56 14.96
N ARG A 349 13.42 3.04 16.16
CA ARG A 349 13.85 1.67 16.40
C ARG A 349 12.70 0.70 16.04
N PRO A 350 12.94 -0.51 15.54
CA PRO A 350 11.86 -1.46 15.19
C PRO A 350 10.84 -1.67 16.31
N ALA A 351 11.28 -1.93 17.53
CA ALA A 351 10.39 -2.07 18.69
C ALA A 351 9.65 -0.76 19.03
N GLY A 352 10.31 0.37 18.89
CA GLY A 352 9.72 1.71 19.06
C GLY A 352 8.59 1.97 18.05
N ILE A 353 8.82 1.66 16.78
CA ILE A 353 7.81 1.77 15.72
C ILE A 353 6.60 0.88 16.01
N ILE A 354 6.85 -0.39 16.34
CA ILE A 354 5.79 -1.36 16.65
C ILE A 354 4.91 -0.84 17.80
N LYS A 355 5.52 -0.29 18.85
CA LYS A 355 4.82 0.27 20.01
C LYS A 355 4.09 1.58 19.65
N MET A 356 4.77 2.50 18.97
CA MET A 356 4.23 3.81 18.58
C MET A 356 2.99 3.70 17.70
N LEU A 357 3.01 2.76 16.74
CA LEU A 357 1.94 2.56 15.77
C LEU A 357 1.03 1.37 16.12
N ASP A 358 1.23 0.71 17.27
CA ASP A 358 0.43 -0.45 17.73
C ASP A 358 0.23 -1.51 16.63
N LEU A 359 1.34 -1.97 16.04
CA LEU A 359 1.35 -2.81 14.84
C LEU A 359 1.13 -4.31 15.10
N ARG A 360 0.99 -4.76 16.36
CA ARG A 360 0.74 -6.17 16.67
C ARG A 360 -0.74 -6.54 16.66
N ARG A 361 -1.49 -5.95 15.74
CA ARG A 361 -2.92 -6.16 15.54
C ARG A 361 -3.21 -6.70 14.14
N PRO A 362 -4.31 -7.43 13.94
CA PRO A 362 -4.73 -7.89 12.61
C PRO A 362 -5.36 -6.74 11.81
N ILE A 363 -4.54 -5.83 11.28
CA ILE A 363 -4.97 -4.61 10.57
C ILE A 363 -4.46 -4.54 9.12
N TYR A 364 -3.88 -5.61 8.62
CA TYR A 364 -3.12 -5.59 7.38
C TYR A 364 -3.95 -5.92 6.14
N LYS A 365 -4.87 -6.89 6.19
CA LYS A 365 -5.72 -7.27 5.06
C LYS A 365 -6.46 -6.06 4.46
N GLN A 366 -6.94 -5.15 5.29
CA GLN A 366 -7.66 -3.94 4.84
C GLN A 366 -6.79 -2.97 4.02
N THR A 367 -5.46 -3.10 4.05
CA THR A 367 -4.53 -2.26 3.29
C THR A 367 -4.06 -2.92 1.99
N ALA A 368 -4.31 -4.21 1.80
CA ALA A 368 -3.76 -4.99 0.69
C ALA A 368 -4.26 -4.57 -0.69
N ALA A 369 -5.45 -3.97 -0.79
CA ALA A 369 -6.00 -3.42 -2.01
C ALA A 369 -5.95 -1.89 -2.01
N TYR A 370 -5.83 -1.30 -3.18
CA TYR A 370 -5.70 0.13 -3.47
C TYR A 370 -4.38 0.70 -2.97
N VAL A 371 -4.28 1.14 -1.71
CA VAL A 371 -3.11 1.84 -1.17
C VAL A 371 -2.97 1.62 0.33
N HIS A 372 -1.74 1.68 0.83
CA HIS A 372 -1.46 1.61 2.27
C HIS A 372 -1.52 2.97 2.97
N PHE A 373 -1.53 4.08 2.21
CA PHE A 373 -1.43 5.44 2.72
C PHE A 373 -2.59 6.33 2.26
N GLY A 374 -2.91 7.35 3.05
CA GLY A 374 -3.97 8.30 2.73
C GLY A 374 -5.38 7.70 2.75
N ARG A 375 -5.58 6.56 3.43
CA ARG A 375 -6.90 5.93 3.60
C ARG A 375 -7.69 6.66 4.68
N THR A 376 -8.94 6.99 4.38
CA THR A 376 -9.88 7.64 5.31
C THR A 376 -11.08 6.75 5.65
N ASP A 377 -11.20 5.63 4.97
CA ASP A 377 -12.26 4.64 5.13
C ASP A 377 -11.92 3.59 6.21
N VAL A 378 -10.67 3.53 6.66
CA VAL A 378 -10.17 2.62 7.69
C VAL A 378 -9.27 3.38 8.68
N ASP A 379 -9.27 2.94 9.94
CA ASP A 379 -8.41 3.52 10.98
C ASP A 379 -7.02 2.88 10.94
N LEU A 380 -6.04 3.64 10.44
CA LEU A 380 -4.65 3.21 10.32
C LEU A 380 -3.76 4.11 11.18
N PRO A 381 -3.01 3.55 12.17
CA PRO A 381 -2.21 4.35 13.10
C PRO A 381 -1.19 5.28 12.44
N TRP A 382 -0.61 4.88 11.31
CA TRP A 382 0.35 5.69 10.58
C TRP A 382 -0.27 6.86 9.80
N GLU A 383 -1.59 6.96 9.79
CA GLU A 383 -2.32 8.09 9.22
C GLU A 383 -2.79 9.09 10.27
N HIS A 384 -2.54 8.84 11.58
CA HIS A 384 -2.94 9.75 12.66
C HIS A 384 -2.13 11.05 12.65
N LEU A 385 -2.75 12.14 13.11
CA LEU A 385 -2.19 13.50 13.18
C LEU A 385 -1.92 13.96 14.61
N ASP A 386 -1.69 13.04 15.53
CA ASP A 386 -1.53 13.26 16.96
C ASP A 386 -0.22 13.97 17.34
N LYS A 387 0.75 14.05 16.42
CA LYS A 387 2.00 14.80 16.63
C LYS A 387 1.94 16.26 16.14
N VAL A 388 0.88 16.66 15.44
CA VAL A 388 0.77 18.00 14.82
C VAL A 388 0.95 19.12 15.84
N GLU A 389 0.25 19.09 16.98
CA GLU A 389 0.34 20.15 17.98
C GLU A 389 1.74 20.18 18.66
N THR A 390 2.40 19.05 18.78
CA THR A 390 3.78 18.99 19.29
C THR A 390 4.75 19.60 18.27
N LEU A 391 4.59 19.30 16.99
CA LEU A 391 5.46 19.79 15.94
C LEU A 391 5.25 21.28 15.62
N LYS A 392 4.06 21.82 15.79
CA LYS A 392 3.81 23.27 15.63
C LYS A 392 4.64 24.15 16.58
N LYS A 393 5.15 23.60 17.67
CA LYS A 393 6.00 24.36 18.62
C LYS A 393 7.36 24.76 18.03
N TYR A 394 7.73 24.18 16.90
CA TYR A 394 8.98 24.50 16.20
C TYR A 394 8.80 25.57 15.09
N LEU A 395 7.53 26.01 14.83
CA LEU A 395 7.24 27.15 13.95
C LEU A 395 7.51 28.49 14.66
#